data_13bf9b2fd9b8abc092fcfc305bed9fb3
#
_entry.id   13bf9b2fd9b8abc092fcfc305bed9fb3
#
_cell.length_a   1.000
_cell.length_b   1.000
_cell.length_c   1.000
_cell.angle_alpha   90.00
_cell.angle_beta   90.00
_cell.angle_gamma   90.00
#
_symmetry.space_group_name_H-M   'P 1'
#
loop_
_entity.id
_entity.type
_entity.pdbx_description
1 polymer ?
#
loop_
_entity_poly.entity_id
_entity_poly.type
_entity_poly.pdbx_seq_one_letter_code
_entity_poly.pdbx_strand_id
1 'polypeptide(L)'
;MNYQRLIFMAYVVFISISYYLGYTPLVVSVVFFFVSLLAYFYYAKDKKAAVIGVWRVPESKLHLLALCCGWPSALIAQEKLRHKTKKLSFQFVFWCTVLVNVGGVAWIHTPQGELQFRNILFQFENIAMTQVKSEAIISKVLFLTEYRSKSEFPSMLKP
;
A
#
# COMPACT_ATOMS: atom_id res chain seq x y z
N MET A 1 1.41 -0.12 -24.23
CA MET A 1 1.56 -0.37 -22.77
C MET A 1 0.17 -0.35 -22.17
N ASN A 2 -0.25 -1.41 -21.47
CA ASN A 2 -1.61 -1.48 -20.94
C ASN A 2 -1.78 -0.44 -19.82
N TYR A 3 -2.92 0.25 -19.77
CA TYR A 3 -3.20 1.29 -18.78
C TYR A 3 -3.00 0.84 -17.33
N GLN A 4 -3.24 -0.44 -17.03
CA GLN A 4 -3.05 -1.03 -15.70
C GLN A 4 -1.58 -1.00 -15.25
N ARG A 5 -0.65 -1.27 -16.15
CA ARG A 5 0.80 -1.17 -15.88
C ARG A 5 1.23 0.27 -15.71
N LEU A 6 0.64 1.18 -16.50
CA LEU A 6 0.92 2.60 -16.36
C LEU A 6 0.48 3.11 -14.97
N ILE A 7 -0.73 2.77 -14.54
CA ILE A 7 -1.24 3.13 -13.20
C ILE A 7 -0.33 2.54 -12.10
N PHE A 8 0.07 1.27 -12.22
CA PHE A 8 0.97 0.63 -11.27
C PHE A 8 2.32 1.38 -11.17
N MET A 9 2.95 1.64 -12.31
CA MET A 9 4.23 2.35 -12.35
C MET A 9 4.12 3.78 -11.80
N ALA A 10 3.09 4.52 -12.19
CA ALA A 10 2.84 5.85 -11.68
C ALA A 10 2.67 5.85 -10.16
N TYR A 11 1.96 4.87 -9.62
CA TYR A 11 1.76 4.73 -8.19
C TYR A 11 3.07 4.41 -7.44
N VAL A 12 3.89 3.48 -7.97
CA VAL A 12 5.20 3.14 -7.38
C VAL A 12 6.12 4.36 -7.36
N VAL A 13 6.17 5.11 -8.47
CA VAL A 13 6.94 6.36 -8.57
C VAL A 13 6.43 7.39 -7.57
N PHE A 14 5.10 7.57 -7.47
CA PHE A 14 4.48 8.51 -6.54
C PHE A 14 4.85 8.21 -5.08
N ILE A 15 4.70 6.97 -4.63
CA ILE A 15 5.05 6.56 -3.26
C ILE A 15 6.56 6.74 -2.99
N SER A 16 7.41 6.42 -3.97
CA SER A 16 8.87 6.61 -3.85
C SER A 16 9.24 8.08 -3.71
N ILE A 17 8.62 8.96 -4.50
CA ILE A 17 8.81 10.41 -4.40
C ILE A 17 8.28 10.93 -3.06
N SER A 18 7.10 10.48 -2.63
CA SER A 18 6.49 10.87 -1.35
C SER A 18 7.40 10.53 -0.16
N TYR A 19 8.00 9.34 -0.17
CA TYR A 19 9.01 8.95 0.83
C TYR A 19 10.26 9.84 0.74
N TYR A 20 10.79 10.04 -0.47
CA TYR A 20 11.99 10.86 -0.67
C TYR A 20 11.81 12.30 -0.19
N LEU A 21 10.63 12.89 -0.42
CA LEU A 21 10.27 14.24 0.01
C LEU A 21 9.88 14.33 1.50
N GLY A 22 9.87 13.23 2.25
CA GLY A 22 9.55 13.20 3.67
C GLY A 22 8.07 13.36 4.00
N TYR A 23 7.15 13.12 3.06
CA TYR A 23 5.71 13.12 3.32
C TYR A 23 5.20 11.82 3.93
N THR A 24 5.83 10.70 3.60
CA THR A 24 5.46 9.39 4.13
C THR A 24 6.66 8.66 4.70
N PRO A 25 6.52 7.94 5.84
CA PRO A 25 7.58 7.11 6.39
C PRO A 25 7.75 5.81 5.57
N LEU A 26 8.90 5.15 5.75
CA LEU A 26 9.24 3.93 5.02
C LEU A 26 8.22 2.80 5.24
N VAL A 27 7.61 2.73 6.41
CA VAL A 27 6.60 1.70 6.74
C VAL A 27 5.45 1.66 5.74
N VAL A 28 5.02 2.80 5.20
CA VAL A 28 3.97 2.87 4.17
C VAL A 28 4.38 2.09 2.94
N SER A 29 5.59 2.34 2.41
CA SER A 29 6.12 1.63 1.24
C SER A 29 6.27 0.13 1.49
N VAL A 30 6.73 -0.24 2.69
CA VAL A 30 6.90 -1.65 3.10
C VAL A 30 5.55 -2.37 3.18
N VAL A 31 4.54 -1.76 3.79
CA VAL A 31 3.18 -2.33 3.86
C VAL A 31 2.60 -2.52 2.47
N PHE A 32 2.68 -1.50 1.61
CA PHE A 32 2.22 -1.61 0.22
C PHE A 32 2.93 -2.74 -0.53
N PHE A 33 4.23 -2.90 -0.36
CA PHE A 33 5.00 -3.96 -1.01
C PHE A 33 4.53 -5.36 -0.58
N PHE A 34 4.49 -5.63 0.73
CA PHE A 34 4.13 -6.97 1.24
C PHE A 34 2.67 -7.33 0.97
N VAL A 35 1.74 -6.40 1.19
CA VAL A 35 0.32 -6.65 0.91
C VAL A 35 0.07 -6.79 -0.60
N SER A 36 0.80 -6.06 -1.44
CA SER A 36 0.76 -6.23 -2.89
C SER A 36 1.24 -7.63 -3.30
N LEU A 37 2.35 -8.11 -2.74
CA LEU A 37 2.84 -9.46 -3.02
C LEU A 37 1.81 -10.52 -2.60
N LEU A 38 1.23 -10.37 -1.42
CA LEU A 38 0.18 -11.26 -0.92
C LEU A 38 -1.07 -11.23 -1.81
N ALA A 39 -1.52 -10.06 -2.24
CA ALA A 39 -2.65 -9.92 -3.13
C ALA A 39 -2.40 -10.65 -4.46
N TYR A 40 -1.24 -10.45 -5.10
CA TYR A 40 -0.89 -11.16 -6.33
C TYR A 40 -0.97 -12.68 -6.16
N PHE A 41 -0.41 -13.20 -5.05
CA PHE A 41 -0.44 -14.62 -4.72
C PHE A 41 -1.87 -15.15 -4.61
N TYR A 42 -2.77 -14.44 -3.92
CA TYR A 42 -4.17 -14.86 -3.77
C TYR A 42 -4.94 -14.82 -5.09
N TYR A 43 -4.69 -13.83 -5.95
CA TYR A 43 -5.25 -13.81 -7.31
C TYR A 43 -4.76 -14.99 -8.16
N ALA A 44 -3.48 -15.33 -8.09
CA ALA A 44 -2.92 -16.48 -8.79
C ALA A 44 -3.50 -17.80 -8.27
N LYS A 45 -3.67 -17.93 -6.95
CA LYS A 45 -4.32 -19.08 -6.30
C LYS A 45 -5.78 -19.22 -6.74
N ASP A 46 -6.57 -18.12 -6.75
CA ASP A 46 -7.96 -18.15 -7.20
C ASP A 46 -8.08 -18.55 -8.67
N LYS A 47 -7.20 -18.00 -9.53
CA LYS A 47 -7.14 -18.38 -10.95
C LYS A 47 -6.84 -19.86 -11.14
N LYS A 48 -5.81 -20.37 -10.43
CA LYS A 48 -5.44 -21.79 -10.49
C LYS A 48 -6.61 -22.67 -10.02
N ALA A 49 -7.23 -22.35 -8.90
CA ALA A 49 -8.40 -23.07 -8.37
C ALA A 49 -9.57 -23.09 -9.37
N ALA A 50 -9.81 -21.98 -10.05
CA ALA A 50 -10.85 -21.89 -11.08
C ALA A 50 -10.58 -22.79 -12.31
N VAL A 51 -9.30 -23.02 -12.66
CA VAL A 51 -8.93 -23.89 -13.79
C VAL A 51 -9.07 -25.36 -13.44
N ILE A 52 -8.67 -25.76 -12.23
CA ILE A 52 -8.68 -27.17 -11.80
C ILE A 52 -10.00 -27.59 -11.12
N GLY A 53 -10.98 -26.67 -11.01
CA GLY A 53 -12.32 -26.97 -10.48
C GLY A 53 -12.39 -27.23 -8.97
N VAL A 54 -11.40 -26.72 -8.19
CA VAL A 54 -11.41 -26.86 -6.73
C VAL A 54 -11.96 -25.59 -6.05
N TRP A 55 -12.07 -25.66 -4.71
CA TRP A 55 -12.59 -24.55 -3.89
C TRP A 55 -11.81 -23.24 -4.16
N ARG A 56 -12.55 -22.19 -4.53
CA ARG A 56 -12.00 -20.89 -4.93
C ARG A 56 -11.82 -19.97 -3.74
N VAL A 57 -10.93 -18.99 -3.90
CA VAL A 57 -10.79 -17.90 -2.94
C VAL A 57 -12.05 -17.02 -2.97
N PRO A 58 -12.69 -16.73 -1.81
CA PRO A 58 -13.81 -15.81 -1.75
C PRO A 58 -13.46 -14.42 -2.29
N GLU A 59 -14.35 -13.81 -3.07
CA GLU A 59 -14.13 -12.47 -3.65
C GLU A 59 -13.91 -11.40 -2.56
N SER A 60 -14.58 -11.54 -1.42
CA SER A 60 -14.40 -10.66 -0.25
C SER A 60 -12.95 -10.61 0.24
N LYS A 61 -12.22 -11.73 0.23
CA LYS A 61 -10.79 -11.76 0.59
C LYS A 61 -9.93 -11.00 -0.41
N LEU A 62 -10.26 -11.09 -1.73
CA LEU A 62 -9.54 -10.35 -2.75
C LEU A 62 -9.79 -8.84 -2.63
N HIS A 63 -11.02 -8.44 -2.32
CA HIS A 63 -11.36 -7.03 -2.05
C HIS A 63 -10.73 -6.51 -0.76
N LEU A 64 -10.70 -7.33 0.30
CA LEU A 64 -10.03 -6.96 1.55
C LEU A 64 -8.53 -6.71 1.33
N LEU A 65 -7.85 -7.59 0.60
CA LEU A 65 -6.44 -7.38 0.25
C LEU A 65 -6.24 -6.13 -0.60
N ALA A 66 -7.14 -5.85 -1.54
CA ALA A 66 -7.08 -4.61 -2.32
C ALA A 66 -7.27 -3.38 -1.43
N LEU A 67 -8.22 -3.42 -0.48
CA LEU A 67 -8.47 -2.34 0.49
C LEU A 67 -7.27 -2.12 1.43
N CYS A 68 -6.60 -3.19 1.84
CA CYS A 68 -5.39 -3.14 2.67
C CYS A 68 -4.11 -2.81 1.86
N CYS A 69 -4.18 -1.95 0.85
CA CYS A 69 -3.04 -1.49 0.05
C CYS A 69 -2.53 -2.49 -1.02
N GLY A 70 -3.17 -3.63 -1.24
CA GLY A 70 -2.78 -4.62 -2.26
C GLY A 70 -3.30 -4.35 -3.67
N TRP A 71 -4.06 -3.27 -3.89
CA TRP A 71 -4.70 -2.96 -5.17
C TRP A 71 -3.73 -2.80 -6.36
N PRO A 72 -2.47 -2.28 -6.21
CA PRO A 72 -1.60 -2.10 -7.36
C PRO A 72 -1.22 -3.43 -8.01
N SER A 73 -0.89 -4.42 -7.20
CA SER A 73 -0.58 -5.75 -7.73
C SER A 73 -1.83 -6.54 -8.15
N ALA A 74 -2.99 -6.26 -7.54
CA ALA A 74 -4.26 -6.83 -7.98
C ALA A 74 -4.60 -6.39 -9.41
N LEU A 75 -4.32 -5.13 -9.82
CA LEU A 75 -4.42 -4.67 -11.20
C LEU A 75 -3.55 -5.50 -12.15
N ILE A 76 -2.28 -5.68 -11.79
CA ILE A 76 -1.34 -6.49 -12.58
C ILE A 76 -1.78 -7.96 -12.66
N ALA A 77 -2.27 -8.51 -11.52
CA ALA A 77 -2.77 -9.87 -11.49
C ALA A 77 -4.01 -10.06 -12.39
N GLN A 78 -4.96 -9.13 -12.35
CA GLN A 78 -6.13 -9.14 -13.21
C GLN A 78 -5.74 -9.14 -14.70
N GLU A 79 -4.77 -8.29 -15.08
CA GLU A 79 -4.26 -8.22 -16.45
C GLU A 79 -3.55 -9.50 -16.86
N LYS A 80 -2.50 -9.90 -16.13
CA LYS A 80 -1.65 -11.05 -16.48
C LYS A 80 -2.39 -12.37 -16.47
N LEU A 81 -3.25 -12.57 -15.48
CA LEU A 81 -3.98 -13.82 -15.32
C LEU A 81 -5.30 -13.83 -16.10
N ARG A 82 -5.68 -12.72 -16.72
CA ARG A 82 -6.99 -12.53 -17.37
C ARG A 82 -8.14 -13.00 -16.48
N HIS A 83 -8.09 -12.61 -15.22
CA HIS A 83 -8.98 -13.10 -14.17
C HIS A 83 -9.76 -11.97 -13.52
N LYS A 84 -11.10 -12.15 -13.37
CA LYS A 84 -12.01 -11.15 -12.78
C LYS A 84 -12.15 -9.84 -13.58
N THR A 85 -11.68 -9.77 -14.82
CA THR A 85 -11.71 -8.56 -15.66
C THR A 85 -13.08 -8.27 -16.27
N LYS A 86 -13.96 -9.28 -16.39
CA LYS A 86 -15.28 -9.17 -17.04
C LYS A 86 -16.45 -9.10 -16.06
N LYS A 87 -16.27 -9.42 -14.78
CA LYS A 87 -17.35 -9.42 -13.79
C LYS A 87 -17.57 -7.99 -13.28
N LEU A 88 -18.60 -7.29 -13.75
CA LEU A 88 -18.87 -5.88 -13.44
C LEU A 88 -19.00 -5.63 -11.93
N SER A 89 -19.73 -6.49 -11.19
CA SER A 89 -19.88 -6.34 -9.73
C SER A 89 -18.54 -6.39 -9.00
N PHE A 90 -17.63 -7.30 -9.43
CA PHE A 90 -16.29 -7.39 -8.87
C PHE A 90 -15.47 -6.13 -9.18
N GLN A 91 -15.52 -5.66 -10.44
CA GLN A 91 -14.78 -4.46 -10.86
C GLN A 91 -15.26 -3.21 -10.13
N PHE A 92 -16.57 -3.06 -9.93
CA PHE A 92 -17.12 -1.93 -9.20
C PHE A 92 -16.57 -1.87 -7.78
N VAL A 93 -16.68 -2.96 -7.00
CA VAL A 93 -16.16 -3.03 -5.63
C VAL A 93 -14.65 -2.81 -5.61
N PHE A 94 -13.91 -3.41 -6.55
CA PHE A 94 -12.47 -3.24 -6.66
C PHE A 94 -12.08 -1.76 -6.84
N TRP A 95 -12.73 -1.04 -7.77
CA TRP A 95 -12.44 0.38 -7.98
C TRP A 95 -12.83 1.25 -6.78
N CYS A 96 -13.89 0.90 -6.05
CA CYS A 96 -14.18 1.55 -4.77
C CYS A 96 -13.03 1.39 -3.77
N THR A 97 -12.42 0.19 -3.67
CA THR A 97 -11.24 0.00 -2.79
C THR A 97 -10.03 0.82 -3.24
N VAL A 98 -9.83 0.97 -4.55
CA VAL A 98 -8.77 1.83 -5.11
C VAL A 98 -8.99 3.28 -4.73
N LEU A 99 -10.23 3.79 -4.89
CA LEU A 99 -10.57 5.18 -4.54
C LEU A 99 -10.35 5.46 -3.04
N VAL A 100 -10.75 4.53 -2.16
CA VAL A 100 -10.50 4.65 -0.72
C VAL A 100 -9.00 4.73 -0.42
N ASN A 101 -8.18 3.87 -1.03
CA ASN A 101 -6.73 3.90 -0.85
C ASN A 101 -6.09 5.20 -1.35
N VAL A 102 -6.44 5.61 -2.57
CA VAL A 102 -5.92 6.87 -3.15
C VAL A 102 -6.36 8.07 -2.32
N GLY A 103 -7.62 8.10 -1.88
CA GLY A 103 -8.13 9.13 -0.98
C GLY A 103 -7.40 9.16 0.36
N GLY A 104 -7.14 7.99 0.97
CA GLY A 104 -6.36 7.87 2.20
C GLY A 104 -4.93 8.39 2.05
N VAL A 105 -4.26 8.02 0.96
CA VAL A 105 -2.91 8.52 0.67
C VAL A 105 -2.94 10.03 0.41
N ALA A 106 -3.89 10.54 -0.36
CA ALA A 106 -4.04 11.98 -0.58
C ALA A 106 -4.31 12.73 0.74
N TRP A 107 -5.12 12.16 1.61
CA TRP A 107 -5.40 12.75 2.91
C TRP A 107 -4.15 12.85 3.80
N ILE A 108 -3.28 11.83 3.82
CA ILE A 108 -2.01 11.86 4.57
C ILE A 108 -1.10 13.01 4.09
N HIS A 109 -1.25 13.48 2.84
CA HIS A 109 -0.49 14.63 2.30
C HIS A 109 -1.09 15.99 2.67
N THR A 110 -2.25 16.02 3.34
CA THR A 110 -2.79 17.26 3.92
C THR A 110 -2.15 17.54 5.29
N PRO A 111 -2.06 18.82 5.73
CA PRO A 111 -1.49 19.14 7.05
C PRO A 111 -2.21 18.41 8.21
N GLN A 112 -3.52 18.29 8.14
CA GLN A 112 -4.32 17.59 9.16
C GLN A 112 -4.09 16.09 9.14
N GLY A 113 -4.06 15.47 7.96
CA GLY A 113 -3.82 14.04 7.77
C GLY A 113 -2.40 13.66 8.19
N GLU A 114 -1.40 14.47 7.84
CA GLU A 114 -0.02 14.27 8.29
C GLU A 114 0.07 14.26 9.82
N LEU A 115 -0.52 15.25 10.50
CA LEU A 115 -0.50 15.33 11.97
C LEU A 115 -1.18 14.10 12.61
N GLN A 116 -2.33 13.70 12.11
CA GLN A 116 -3.04 12.54 12.67
C GLN A 116 -2.28 11.25 12.41
N PHE A 117 -1.71 11.08 11.23
CA PHE A 117 -0.91 9.89 10.90
C PHE A 117 0.36 9.81 11.75
N ARG A 118 1.06 10.92 11.99
CA ARG A 118 2.20 10.99 12.91
C ARG A 118 1.80 10.61 14.33
N ASN A 119 0.65 11.07 14.82
CA ASN A 119 0.15 10.71 16.15
C ASN A 119 -0.15 9.20 16.26
N ILE A 120 -0.72 8.59 15.21
CA ILE A 120 -0.94 7.13 15.17
C ILE A 120 0.39 6.38 15.23
N LEU A 121 1.38 6.79 14.45
CA LEU A 121 2.70 6.16 14.46
C LEU A 121 3.38 6.30 15.82
N PHE A 122 3.32 7.49 16.44
CA PHE A 122 3.87 7.72 17.77
C PHE A 122 3.24 6.80 18.84
N GLN A 123 1.92 6.58 18.78
CA GLN A 123 1.28 5.61 19.68
C GLN A 123 1.79 4.18 19.42
N PHE A 124 2.00 3.81 18.16
CA PHE A 124 2.58 2.50 17.81
C PHE A 124 4.01 2.34 18.33
N GLU A 125 4.85 3.37 18.21
CA GLU A 125 6.21 3.40 18.74
C GLU A 125 6.21 3.24 20.26
N ASN A 126 5.34 3.96 20.96
CA ASN A 126 5.22 3.85 22.43
C ASN A 126 4.81 2.44 22.87
N ILE A 127 3.84 1.81 22.17
CA ILE A 127 3.45 0.43 22.43
C ILE A 127 4.64 -0.51 22.18
N ALA A 128 5.35 -0.33 21.07
CA ALA A 128 6.53 -1.14 20.76
C ALA A 128 7.60 -1.00 21.85
N MET A 129 7.91 0.21 22.30
CA MET A 129 8.89 0.47 23.37
C MET A 129 8.48 -0.13 24.73
N THR A 130 7.19 -0.15 25.04
CA THR A 130 6.69 -0.66 26.33
C THR A 130 6.51 -2.17 26.36
N GLN A 131 6.13 -2.79 25.23
CA GLN A 131 5.79 -4.21 25.17
C GLN A 131 6.95 -5.08 24.65
N VAL A 132 7.86 -4.54 23.87
CA VAL A 132 8.95 -5.27 23.24
C VAL A 132 10.24 -5.08 24.04
N LYS A 133 10.81 -6.20 24.57
CA LYS A 133 12.06 -6.17 25.31
C LYS A 133 13.33 -6.17 24.45
N SER A 134 13.18 -6.40 23.13
CA SER A 134 14.30 -6.51 22.21
C SER A 134 14.64 -5.15 21.59
N GLU A 135 15.79 -4.59 21.95
CA GLU A 135 16.30 -3.33 21.38
C GLU A 135 16.45 -3.39 19.85
N ALA A 136 16.82 -4.55 19.31
CA ALA A 136 16.94 -4.75 17.85
C ALA A 136 15.59 -4.65 17.12
N ILE A 137 14.48 -5.03 17.75
CA ILE A 137 13.14 -4.88 17.18
C ILE A 137 12.69 -3.43 17.30
N ILE A 138 12.92 -2.80 18.46
CA ILE A 138 12.58 -1.40 18.71
C ILE A 138 13.28 -0.51 17.69
N SER A 139 14.59 -0.67 17.49
CA SER A 139 15.36 0.12 16.52
C SER A 139 14.83 -0.02 15.08
N LYS A 140 14.39 -1.22 14.69
CA LYS A 140 13.78 -1.44 13.37
C LYS A 140 12.41 -0.76 13.25
N VAL A 141 11.60 -0.80 14.29
CA VAL A 141 10.30 -0.10 14.31
C VAL A 141 10.52 1.39 14.14
N LEU A 142 11.39 2.00 14.95
CA LEU A 142 11.72 3.42 14.87
C LEU A 142 12.25 3.79 13.47
N PHE A 143 13.16 3.00 12.90
CA PHE A 143 13.67 3.23 11.55
C PHE A 143 12.56 3.20 10.48
N LEU A 144 11.57 2.30 10.61
CA LEU A 144 10.48 2.17 9.64
C LEU A 144 9.45 3.30 9.75
N THR A 145 9.24 3.83 10.95
CA THR A 145 8.26 4.88 11.24
C THR A 145 8.83 6.29 11.12
N GLU A 146 10.16 6.40 11.09
CA GLU A 146 10.85 7.69 10.96
C GLU A 146 10.53 8.38 9.64
N TYR A 147 10.21 9.67 9.74
CA TYR A 147 10.05 10.54 8.56
C TYR A 147 11.39 11.09 8.14
N ARG A 148 11.70 11.01 6.86
CA ARG A 148 12.88 11.67 6.32
C ARG A 148 12.79 13.17 6.58
N SER A 149 13.87 13.77 7.11
CA SER A 149 13.88 15.19 7.43
C SER A 149 13.67 16.06 6.19
N LYS A 150 12.69 16.95 6.24
CA LYS A 150 12.47 17.97 5.21
C LYS A 150 13.60 19.02 5.16
N SER A 151 14.53 19.02 6.16
CA SER A 151 15.63 19.99 6.27
C SER A 151 16.81 19.73 5.31
N GLU A 152 16.85 18.59 4.65
CA GLU A 152 17.90 18.25 3.67
C GLU A 152 17.61 18.75 2.25
N PHE A 153 16.53 19.50 2.02
CA PHE A 153 16.36 20.18 0.75
C PHE A 153 17.41 21.28 0.67
N PRO A 154 18.32 21.25 -0.35
CA PRO A 154 19.30 22.29 -0.52
C PRO A 154 18.61 23.67 -0.62
N SER A 155 19.19 24.65 0.04
CA SER A 155 18.80 26.06 0.05
C SER A 155 18.77 26.73 -1.34
N MET A 156 18.85 25.96 -2.40
CA MET A 156 18.89 26.40 -3.81
C MET A 156 17.54 26.91 -4.37
N LEU A 157 16.46 26.83 -3.61
CA LEU A 157 15.13 27.31 -4.01
C LEU A 157 14.56 28.36 -3.04
N LYS A 158 15.40 29.07 -2.30
CA LYS A 158 14.96 30.33 -1.69
C LYS A 158 15.17 31.45 -2.69
N PRO A 159 14.09 32.17 -3.06
CA PRO A 159 14.18 33.35 -3.93
C PRO A 159 15.03 34.43 -3.28
#